data_fedf2c887dc48b474c9d9d608665c647
#
_entry.id   fedf2c887dc48b474c9d9d608665c647
#
_cell.length_a   1.000
_cell.length_b   1.000
_cell.length_c   1.000
_cell.angle_alpha   90.00
_cell.angle_beta   90.00
_cell.angle_gamma   90.00
#
_symmetry.space_group_name_H-M   'P 1'
#
loop_
_entity.id
_entity.type
_entity.pdbx_description
1 polymer ?
#
loop_
_entity_poly.entity_id
_entity_poly.type
_entity_poly.pdbx_seq_one_letter_code
_entity_poly.pdbx_strand_id
1 'polypeptide(L)'
;PAAVAEYLETSRGTTSQTLIALERKGLIARRTDRRDGRVSHARPTAAGASIVMRAKDDDVTRAIADADVTATPDLDVTLKDLLRVAQRAAGSRTFGRCATCQYLQGPAGNRVCGLTHEPLTDAETALRCIEHTPLEPAA
;
A
#
# COMPACT_ATOMS: atom_id res chain seq x y z
N PRO A 1 0.42 -8.02 -10.08
CA PRO A 1 0.33 -9.31 -9.32
C PRO A 1 1.57 -9.59 -8.48
N ALA A 2 2.78 -9.39 -9.01
CA ALA A 2 4.02 -9.67 -8.29
C ALA A 2 4.14 -8.83 -7.00
N ALA A 3 3.92 -7.52 -7.09
CA ALA A 3 3.96 -6.62 -5.93
C ALA A 3 2.92 -6.99 -4.85
N VAL A 4 1.74 -7.46 -5.26
CA VAL A 4 0.70 -7.92 -4.31
C VAL A 4 1.13 -9.22 -3.62
N ALA A 5 1.72 -10.16 -4.37
CA ALA A 5 2.23 -11.41 -3.81
C ALA A 5 3.33 -11.14 -2.77
N GLU A 6 4.23 -10.24 -3.07
CA GLU A 6 5.31 -9.83 -2.18
C GLU A 6 4.77 -9.13 -0.92
N TYR A 7 3.83 -8.19 -1.08
CA TYR A 7 3.20 -7.48 0.04
C TYR A 7 2.45 -8.41 1.00
N LEU A 8 1.79 -9.44 0.46
CA LEU A 8 1.00 -10.41 1.23
C LEU A 8 1.81 -11.64 1.65
N GLU A 9 3.11 -11.68 1.34
CA GLU A 9 3.99 -12.83 1.60
C GLU A 9 3.41 -14.16 1.09
N THR A 10 2.76 -14.11 -0.08
CA THR A 10 2.11 -15.28 -0.71
C THR A 10 2.81 -15.67 -2.00
N SER A 11 2.52 -16.89 -2.50
CA SER A 11 3.03 -17.31 -3.78
C SER A 11 2.41 -16.50 -4.94
N ARG A 12 3.17 -16.29 -6.01
CA ARG A 12 2.66 -15.64 -7.23
C ARG A 12 1.46 -16.38 -7.82
N GLY A 13 1.46 -17.73 -7.73
CA GLY A 13 0.37 -18.57 -8.18
C GLY A 13 -0.90 -18.34 -7.38
N THR A 14 -0.81 -18.39 -6.05
CA THR A 14 -1.93 -18.10 -5.13
C THR A 14 -2.51 -16.71 -5.38
N THR A 15 -1.65 -15.68 -5.44
CA THR A 15 -2.07 -14.31 -5.71
C THR A 15 -2.78 -14.18 -7.05
N SER A 16 -2.24 -14.81 -8.10
CA SER A 16 -2.85 -14.77 -9.43
C SER A 16 -4.24 -15.40 -9.45
N GLN A 17 -4.42 -16.55 -8.81
CA GLN A 17 -5.72 -17.22 -8.70
C GLN A 17 -6.72 -16.40 -7.89
N THR A 18 -6.27 -15.78 -6.80
CA THR A 18 -7.11 -14.88 -5.99
C THR A 18 -7.57 -13.67 -6.81
N LEU A 19 -6.68 -13.03 -7.56
CA LEU A 19 -7.03 -11.90 -8.41
C LEU A 19 -8.02 -12.30 -9.52
N ILE A 20 -7.87 -13.48 -10.12
CA ILE A 20 -8.82 -14.00 -11.09
C ILE A 20 -10.20 -14.22 -10.43
N ALA A 21 -10.23 -14.81 -9.23
CA ALA A 21 -11.47 -15.03 -8.51
C ALA A 21 -12.18 -13.72 -8.14
N LEU A 22 -11.43 -12.69 -7.70
CA LEU A 22 -11.97 -11.37 -7.39
C LEU A 22 -12.52 -10.66 -8.63
N GLU A 23 -11.84 -10.79 -9.77
CA GLU A 23 -12.29 -10.23 -11.05
C GLU A 23 -13.58 -10.92 -11.52
N ARG A 24 -13.65 -12.26 -11.44
CA ARG A 24 -14.88 -12.99 -11.75
C ARG A 24 -16.07 -12.61 -10.87
N LYS A 25 -15.81 -12.23 -9.60
CA LYS A 25 -16.83 -11.71 -8.68
C LYS A 25 -17.16 -10.23 -8.92
N GLY A 26 -16.54 -9.60 -9.89
CA GLY A 26 -16.75 -8.18 -10.18
C GLY A 26 -16.24 -7.22 -9.09
N LEU A 27 -15.35 -7.69 -8.20
CA LEU A 27 -14.82 -6.89 -7.10
C LEU A 27 -13.59 -6.06 -7.49
N ILE A 28 -12.86 -6.51 -8.51
CA ILE A 28 -11.76 -5.77 -9.12
C ILE A 28 -11.93 -5.75 -10.64
N ALA A 29 -11.32 -4.76 -11.27
CA ALA A 29 -11.11 -4.71 -12.71
C ALA A 29 -9.61 -4.68 -12.99
N ARG A 30 -9.15 -5.45 -13.99
CA ARG A 30 -7.75 -5.45 -14.43
C ARG A 30 -7.60 -4.75 -15.77
N ARG A 31 -6.53 -4.03 -15.92
CA ARG A 31 -6.14 -3.39 -17.18
C ARG A 31 -4.66 -3.64 -17.43
N THR A 32 -4.34 -4.02 -18.63
CA THR A 32 -2.94 -4.10 -19.08
C THR A 32 -2.39 -2.69 -19.21
N ASP A 33 -1.16 -2.49 -18.80
CA ASP A 33 -0.46 -1.23 -19.00
C ASP A 33 -0.28 -0.93 -20.48
N ARG A 34 -0.44 0.36 -20.84
CA ARG A 34 -0.33 0.75 -22.25
C ARG A 34 1.11 0.84 -22.76
N ARG A 35 2.08 1.01 -21.85
CA ARG A 35 3.50 1.14 -22.15
C ARG A 35 4.22 -0.19 -22.10
N ASP A 36 3.82 -1.03 -21.14
CA ASP A 36 4.37 -2.39 -20.99
C ASP A 36 3.24 -3.41 -20.85
N GLY A 37 2.96 -4.14 -21.93
CA GLY A 37 1.95 -5.18 -21.96
C GLY A 37 2.16 -6.35 -20.97
N ARG A 38 3.33 -6.43 -20.32
CA ARG A 38 3.62 -7.41 -19.27
C ARG A 38 3.08 -6.98 -17.92
N VAL A 39 2.80 -5.69 -17.75
CA VAL A 39 2.28 -5.10 -16.52
C VAL A 39 0.76 -5.10 -16.56
N SER A 40 0.14 -5.56 -15.48
CA SER A 40 -1.31 -5.53 -15.30
C SER A 40 -1.63 -4.80 -13.99
N HIS A 41 -2.46 -3.78 -14.10
CA HIS A 41 -3.00 -3.02 -12.97
C HIS A 41 -4.35 -3.58 -12.56
N ALA A 42 -4.53 -3.87 -11.28
CA ALA A 42 -5.81 -4.25 -10.69
C ALA A 42 -6.34 -3.08 -9.85
N ARG A 43 -7.60 -2.71 -10.06
CA ARG A 43 -8.28 -1.66 -9.28
C ARG A 43 -9.58 -2.20 -8.71
N PRO A 44 -9.96 -1.84 -7.47
CA PRO A 44 -11.27 -2.16 -6.94
C PRO A 44 -12.37 -1.55 -7.79
N THR A 45 -13.45 -2.29 -8.00
CA THR A 45 -14.72 -1.74 -8.50
C THR A 45 -15.46 -1.03 -7.36
N ALA A 46 -16.60 -0.38 -7.66
CA ALA A 46 -17.46 0.18 -6.62
C ALA A 46 -17.91 -0.90 -5.60
N ALA A 47 -18.24 -2.10 -6.09
CA ALA A 47 -18.60 -3.23 -5.22
C ALA A 47 -17.42 -3.68 -4.35
N GLY A 48 -16.21 -3.78 -4.92
CA GLY A 48 -15.00 -4.10 -4.15
C GLY A 48 -14.65 -3.04 -3.12
N ALA A 49 -14.72 -1.76 -3.48
CA ALA A 49 -14.50 -0.65 -2.56
C ALA A 49 -15.50 -0.66 -1.39
N SER A 50 -16.78 -0.96 -1.65
CA SER A 50 -17.81 -1.09 -0.61
C SER A 50 -17.51 -2.21 0.40
N ILE A 51 -16.93 -3.34 -0.04
CA ILE A 51 -16.49 -4.42 0.88
C ILE A 51 -15.34 -3.93 1.76
N VAL A 52 -14.35 -3.26 1.18
CA VAL A 52 -13.22 -2.71 1.94
C VAL A 52 -13.66 -1.70 2.99
N MET A 53 -14.62 -0.82 2.62
CA MET A 53 -15.15 0.16 3.58
C MET A 53 -15.85 -0.52 4.76
N ARG A 54 -16.64 -1.56 4.51
CA ARG A 54 -17.29 -2.33 5.60
C ARG A 54 -16.31 -3.11 6.45
N ALA A 55 -15.24 -3.64 5.84
CA ALA A 55 -14.21 -4.37 6.58
C ALA A 55 -13.36 -3.46 7.49
N LYS A 56 -13.36 -2.14 7.27
CA LYS A 56 -12.71 -1.17 8.18
C LYS A 56 -13.47 -0.96 9.49
N ASP A 57 -14.74 -1.34 9.55
CA ASP A 57 -15.56 -1.32 10.76
C ASP A 57 -15.47 -2.64 11.55
N ASP A 58 -14.38 -3.38 11.41
CA ASP A 58 -14.17 -4.61 12.15
C ASP A 58 -13.87 -4.34 13.65
N ASP A 59 -14.01 -5.40 14.46
CA ASP A 59 -13.84 -5.31 15.92
C ASP A 59 -12.43 -4.88 16.31
N VAL A 60 -11.40 -5.20 15.52
CA VAL A 60 -10.01 -4.80 15.76
C VAL A 60 -9.84 -3.31 15.57
N THR A 61 -10.36 -2.76 14.49
CA THR A 61 -10.31 -1.31 14.22
C THR A 61 -11.06 -0.53 15.30
N ARG A 62 -12.22 -1.05 15.74
CA ARG A 62 -12.99 -0.47 16.85
C ARG A 62 -12.20 -0.53 18.15
N ALA A 63 -11.64 -1.69 18.52
CA ALA A 63 -10.84 -1.86 19.73
C ALA A 63 -9.62 -0.94 19.74
N ILE A 64 -8.95 -0.72 18.60
CA ILE A 64 -7.83 0.23 18.49
C ILE A 64 -8.31 1.68 18.72
N ALA A 65 -9.48 2.04 18.17
CA ALA A 65 -10.06 3.37 18.38
C ALA A 65 -10.47 3.59 19.85
N ASP A 66 -11.08 2.58 20.47
CA ASP A 66 -11.54 2.62 21.87
C ASP A 66 -10.37 2.63 22.85
N ALA A 67 -9.23 2.01 22.51
CA ALA A 67 -8.04 1.96 23.35
C ALA A 67 -7.28 3.29 23.44
N ASP A 68 -7.76 4.34 22.75
CA ASP A 68 -7.11 5.66 22.70
C ASP A 68 -5.60 5.59 22.43
N VAL A 69 -5.22 4.71 21.50
CA VAL A 69 -3.82 4.48 21.09
C VAL A 69 -3.17 5.78 20.61
N THR A 70 -3.98 6.77 20.24
CA THR A 70 -3.53 8.11 19.87
C THR A 70 -2.99 8.91 21.06
N ALA A 71 -3.33 8.53 22.29
CA ALA A 71 -2.80 9.15 23.52
C ALA A 71 -1.34 8.77 23.80
N THR A 72 -0.76 7.82 23.05
CA THR A 72 0.65 7.45 23.16
C THR A 72 1.41 7.94 21.92
N PRO A 73 1.94 9.18 21.91
CA PRO A 73 2.51 9.81 20.72
C PRO A 73 3.60 8.99 20.01
N ASP A 74 4.36 8.24 20.79
CA ASP A 74 5.51 7.48 20.30
C ASP A 74 5.15 6.05 19.84
N LEU A 75 3.94 5.56 20.13
CA LEU A 75 3.57 4.18 19.81
C LEU A 75 3.51 3.94 18.30
N ASP A 76 2.94 4.86 17.53
CA ASP A 76 2.88 4.74 16.07
C ASP A 76 4.28 4.70 15.45
N VAL A 77 5.19 5.54 15.94
CA VAL A 77 6.59 5.58 15.49
C VAL A 77 7.28 4.28 15.86
N THR A 78 7.17 3.85 17.12
CA THR A 78 7.79 2.63 17.63
C THR A 78 7.31 1.39 16.89
N LEU A 79 6.01 1.25 16.65
CA LEU A 79 5.44 0.13 15.90
C LEU A 79 5.90 0.11 14.44
N LYS A 80 5.99 1.27 13.79
CA LYS A 80 6.51 1.38 12.43
C LYS A 80 7.99 1.00 12.34
N ASP A 81 8.79 1.43 13.31
CA ASP A 81 10.22 1.10 13.34
C ASP A 81 10.45 -0.39 13.64
N LEU A 82 9.70 -0.96 14.58
CA LEU A 82 9.73 -2.39 14.84
C LEU A 82 9.36 -3.20 13.59
N LEU A 83 8.28 -2.81 12.89
CA LEU A 83 7.88 -3.45 11.64
C LEU A 83 8.97 -3.37 10.57
N ARG A 84 9.61 -2.21 10.41
CA ARG A 84 10.72 -2.03 9.45
C ARG A 84 11.91 -2.93 9.79
N VAL A 85 12.27 -3.02 11.07
CA VAL A 85 13.35 -3.89 11.53
C VAL A 85 13.02 -5.36 11.26
N ALA A 86 11.81 -5.79 11.58
CA ALA A 86 11.34 -7.15 11.31
C ALA A 86 11.35 -7.49 9.83
N GLN A 87 10.85 -6.59 8.97
CA GLN A 87 10.86 -6.77 7.51
C GLN A 87 12.29 -6.90 6.96
N ARG A 88 13.22 -6.07 7.41
CA ARG A 88 14.64 -6.18 7.01
C ARG A 88 15.26 -7.50 7.46
N ALA A 89 15.00 -7.92 8.70
CA ALA A 89 15.49 -9.19 9.23
C ALA A 89 14.96 -10.40 8.44
N ALA A 90 13.73 -10.31 7.94
CA ALA A 90 13.12 -11.32 7.09
C ALA A 90 13.58 -11.25 5.62
N GLY A 91 14.48 -10.32 5.26
CA GLY A 91 14.90 -10.11 3.88
C GLY A 91 13.80 -9.57 2.95
N SER A 92 12.69 -9.10 3.54
CA SER A 92 11.56 -8.55 2.80
C SER A 92 11.78 -7.08 2.44
N ARG A 93 11.19 -6.63 1.33
CA ARG A 93 11.15 -5.21 1.00
C ARG A 93 10.29 -4.45 2.02
N THR A 94 10.69 -3.23 2.32
CA THR A 94 9.87 -2.35 3.15
C THR A 94 8.79 -1.70 2.30
N PHE A 95 7.54 -1.82 2.76
CA PHE A 95 6.41 -1.12 2.15
C PHE A 95 6.08 0.11 3.00
N GLY A 96 5.91 1.25 2.37
CA GLY A 96 5.57 2.47 3.08
C GLY A 96 4.60 3.34 2.30
N ARG A 97 4.05 4.36 2.96
CA ARG A 97 3.21 5.36 2.29
C ARG A 97 4.07 6.21 1.37
N CYS A 98 3.58 6.47 0.15
CA CYS A 98 4.26 7.35 -0.78
C CYS A 98 4.52 8.74 -0.18
N ALA A 99 3.62 9.26 0.66
CA ALA A 99 3.77 10.53 1.36
C ALA A 99 5.01 10.62 2.28
N THR A 100 5.60 9.49 2.68
CA THR A 100 6.80 9.43 3.54
C THR A 100 8.03 8.92 2.77
N CYS A 101 7.97 8.94 1.44
CA CYS A 101 9.03 8.44 0.57
C CYS A 101 9.99 9.58 0.17
N GLN A 102 11.30 9.29 0.17
CA GLN A 102 12.31 10.25 -0.27
C GLN A 102 12.17 10.66 -1.74
N TYR A 103 11.52 9.84 -2.57
CA TYR A 103 11.29 10.13 -3.98
C TYR A 103 10.04 10.98 -4.23
N LEU A 104 9.24 11.32 -3.22
CA LEU A 104 8.09 12.19 -3.41
C LEU A 104 8.54 13.64 -3.60
N GLN A 105 8.20 14.23 -4.75
CA GLN A 105 8.58 15.58 -5.14
C GLN A 105 7.35 16.45 -5.39
N GLY A 106 7.55 17.76 -5.32
CA GLY A 106 6.53 18.75 -5.65
C GLY A 106 5.55 19.07 -4.50
N PRO A 107 4.82 20.18 -4.62
CA PRO A 107 3.80 20.59 -3.65
C PRO A 107 2.52 19.75 -3.74
N ALA A 108 1.64 19.86 -2.75
CA ALA A 108 0.31 19.28 -2.80
C ALA A 108 -0.43 19.71 -4.07
N GLY A 109 -1.14 18.80 -4.71
CA GLY A 109 -1.83 19.02 -5.99
C GLY A 109 -0.93 18.94 -7.23
N ASN A 110 0.40 18.92 -7.08
CA ASN A 110 1.35 18.72 -8.19
C ASN A 110 2.51 17.82 -7.77
N ARG A 111 2.16 16.62 -7.31
CA ARG A 111 3.10 15.59 -6.83
C ARG A 111 3.62 14.76 -7.99
N VAL A 112 4.91 14.40 -7.91
CA VAL A 112 5.58 13.51 -8.88
C VAL A 112 6.43 12.50 -8.12
N CYS A 113 6.44 11.26 -8.57
CA CYS A 113 7.40 10.27 -8.11
C CYS A 113 8.75 10.49 -8.79
N GLY A 114 9.80 10.82 -8.03
CA GLY A 114 11.15 11.03 -8.56
C GLY A 114 11.83 9.76 -9.09
N LEU A 115 11.28 8.57 -8.75
CA LEU A 115 11.79 7.29 -9.25
C LEU A 115 11.17 6.89 -10.60
N THR A 116 9.85 7.01 -10.74
CA THR A 116 9.11 6.60 -11.94
C THR A 116 8.76 7.76 -12.86
N HIS A 117 8.92 9.01 -12.38
CA HIS A 117 8.53 10.26 -13.05
C HIS A 117 7.03 10.34 -13.36
N GLU A 118 6.20 9.58 -12.63
CA GLU A 118 4.76 9.61 -12.79
C GLU A 118 4.14 10.71 -11.93
N PRO A 119 3.16 11.46 -12.47
CA PRO A 119 2.38 12.39 -11.68
C PRO A 119 1.50 11.61 -10.69
N LEU A 120 1.36 12.13 -9.48
CA LEU A 120 0.61 11.52 -8.39
C LEU A 120 -0.45 12.49 -7.89
N THR A 121 -1.65 12.01 -7.71
CA THR A 121 -2.68 12.72 -6.94
C THR A 121 -2.38 12.65 -5.44
N ASP A 122 -2.89 13.59 -4.65
CA ASP A 122 -2.73 13.55 -3.19
C ASP A 122 -3.32 12.26 -2.58
N ALA A 123 -4.40 11.73 -3.15
CA ALA A 123 -4.97 10.45 -2.75
C ALA A 123 -4.01 9.27 -2.99
N GLU A 124 -3.29 9.28 -4.10
CA GLU A 124 -2.30 8.24 -4.42
C GLU A 124 -1.09 8.29 -3.49
N THR A 125 -0.73 9.47 -2.96
CA THR A 125 0.37 9.57 -1.98
C THR A 125 0.06 8.89 -0.65
N ALA A 126 -1.21 8.65 -0.33
CA ALA A 126 -1.63 7.90 0.84
C ALA A 126 -1.52 6.37 0.66
N LEU A 127 -1.35 5.90 -0.58
CA LEU A 127 -1.22 4.49 -0.89
C LEU A 127 0.16 3.94 -0.49
N ARG A 128 0.21 2.61 -0.31
CA ARG A 128 1.47 1.91 -0.06
C ARG A 128 2.20 1.64 -1.36
N CYS A 129 3.51 1.89 -1.33
CA CYS A 129 4.41 1.68 -2.45
C CYS A 129 5.43 0.59 -2.12
N ILE A 130 5.68 -0.30 -3.07
CA ILE A 130 6.69 -1.36 -2.99
C ILE A 130 8.12 -0.81 -3.15
N GLU A 131 8.28 0.29 -3.86
CA GLU A 131 9.56 0.99 -4.07
C GLU A 131 9.79 2.09 -3.02
N HIS A 132 9.04 2.03 -1.89
CA HIS A 132 9.16 3.02 -0.84
C HIS A 132 10.56 3.00 -0.20
N THR A 133 11.19 4.16 -0.18
CA THR A 133 12.41 4.39 0.60
C THR A 133 12.10 5.51 1.61
N PRO A 134 12.20 5.23 2.93
CA PRO A 134 11.90 6.24 3.93
C PRO A 134 12.85 7.44 3.82
N LEU A 135 12.37 8.62 4.19
CA LEU A 135 13.24 9.76 4.45
C LEU A 135 14.19 9.37 5.59
N GLU A 136 15.49 9.55 5.39
CA GLU A 136 16.44 9.39 6.48
C GLU A 136 16.15 10.47 7.55
N PRO A 137 16.12 10.11 8.85
CA PRO A 137 16.05 11.12 9.88
C PRO A 137 17.23 12.07 9.71
N ALA A 138 16.98 13.38 9.76
CA ALA A 138 18.06 14.35 9.80
C ALA A 138 18.95 14.03 11.01
N ALA A 139 20.27 13.85 10.74
CA ALA A 139 21.26 13.56 11.75
C ALA A 139 21.42 14.72 12.74
#